data_63d0873b6f9efa164cfc26636272e8ad
#
_entry.id   63d0873b6f9efa164cfc26636272e8ad
#
_cell.length_a   1.000
_cell.length_b   1.000
_cell.length_c   1.000
_cell.angle_alpha   90.00
_cell.angle_beta   90.00
_cell.angle_gamma   90.00
#
_symmetry.space_group_name_H-M   'P 1'
#
loop_
_entity.id
_entity.type
_entity.pdbx_description
1 polymer ?
#
loop_
_entity_poly.entity_id
_entity_poly.type
_entity_poly.pdbx_seq_one_letter_code
_entity_poly.pdbx_strand_id
1 'polypeptide(L)'
;MTVTTHEANVLGEDPFETANLLDPYPFLGRLRDAGAVSYLESTGSYAVAGYQEVYEVLTDFETYISSGGLGPRDIRKDTGWRPPSILESDPPIHTVMRRALTGVINPSTVRALREPFTPPAVELTEQLARSERFDAITDLAEKYPLRVFPDAVGIPDVGREHLLPYGNMVFNAFGPENYIFKQAFAQGDEHAAAVMRNCQRENLDDIGFGAQIWKRVEDGLITEQQATLLVRALLSAGVDTTIFGIGNTLSVLARYPEAWARLRENPKIAKFAVDEALRLESPFQKFHRTVAVDTVLGGVHLPAGAKVLVFLGAANRDPRKWGDNADEFDLDRNASGHVAFGMGLHQCVGQPIARLEMEIVLQQLLQRVAAIEPDGAPVPILHNVLRGFESLPVRITAA
;
A
#
# COMPACT_ATOMS: atom_id res chain seq x y z
N MET A 1 -9.54 -4.64 37.74
CA MET A 1 -9.69 -6.05 37.31
C MET A 1 -8.31 -6.55 36.92
N THR A 2 -7.83 -7.64 37.53
CA THR A 2 -6.54 -8.24 37.15
C THR A 2 -6.74 -8.92 35.80
N VAL A 3 -6.10 -8.42 34.75
CA VAL A 3 -6.11 -9.08 33.43
C VAL A 3 -5.29 -10.35 33.59
N THR A 4 -5.89 -11.50 33.36
CA THR A 4 -5.17 -12.78 33.33
C THR A 4 -4.36 -12.80 32.02
N THR A 5 -3.04 -12.81 32.12
CA THR A 5 -2.15 -12.91 30.96
C THR A 5 -1.75 -14.37 30.74
N HIS A 6 -1.51 -14.70 29.45
CA HIS A 6 -0.93 -15.98 29.02
C HIS A 6 0.27 -15.70 28.12
N GLU A 7 1.08 -16.71 27.86
CA GLU A 7 2.19 -16.61 26.92
C GLU A 7 1.68 -16.62 25.47
N ALA A 8 2.39 -15.94 24.57
CA ALA A 8 2.11 -16.00 23.14
C ALA A 8 2.39 -17.40 22.60
N ASN A 9 1.58 -17.87 21.67
CA ASN A 9 1.90 -19.08 20.91
C ASN A 9 3.13 -18.83 20.04
N VAL A 10 4.13 -19.72 20.15
CA VAL A 10 5.39 -19.60 19.41
C VAL A 10 5.25 -20.35 18.08
N LEU A 11 5.57 -19.65 16.98
CA LEU A 11 5.57 -20.20 15.63
C LEU A 11 6.98 -20.10 15.03
N GLY A 12 7.48 -21.22 14.53
CA GLY A 12 8.78 -21.30 13.85
C GLY A 12 8.74 -20.91 12.36
N GLU A 13 7.56 -20.66 11.81
CA GLU A 13 7.40 -20.29 10.39
C GLU A 13 7.92 -18.88 10.13
N ASP A 14 8.57 -18.70 8.96
CA ASP A 14 9.08 -17.40 8.52
C ASP A 14 8.09 -16.73 7.54
N PRO A 15 7.48 -15.59 7.90
CA PRO A 15 6.59 -14.85 7.01
C PRO A 15 7.30 -14.22 5.80
N PHE A 16 8.64 -14.26 5.77
CA PHE A 16 9.48 -13.73 4.69
C PHE A 16 10.14 -14.84 3.86
N GLU A 17 9.81 -16.10 4.12
CA GLU A 17 10.20 -17.21 3.26
C GLU A 17 9.49 -17.11 1.91
N THR A 18 10.20 -17.46 0.82
CA THR A 18 9.73 -17.33 -0.55
C THR A 18 8.33 -17.92 -0.77
N ALA A 19 8.04 -19.10 -0.21
CA ALA A 19 6.73 -19.73 -0.34
C ALA A 19 5.61 -18.86 0.27
N ASN A 20 5.85 -18.29 1.47
CA ASN A 20 4.90 -17.44 2.17
C ASN A 20 4.80 -16.02 1.57
N LEU A 21 5.79 -15.57 0.80
CA LEU A 21 5.71 -14.32 0.05
C LEU A 21 4.92 -14.48 -1.25
N LEU A 22 5.07 -15.60 -1.94
CA LEU A 22 4.36 -15.90 -3.19
C LEU A 22 2.89 -16.25 -2.96
N ASP A 23 2.59 -17.04 -1.93
CA ASP A 23 1.23 -17.37 -1.49
C ASP A 23 1.10 -17.25 0.04
N PRO A 24 0.75 -16.07 0.57
CA PRO A 24 0.72 -15.83 2.01
C PRO A 24 -0.49 -16.43 2.72
N TYR A 25 -1.57 -16.72 2.01
CA TYR A 25 -2.88 -16.98 2.63
C TYR A 25 -2.91 -18.25 3.49
N PRO A 26 -2.29 -19.39 3.10
CA PRO A 26 -2.22 -20.55 3.98
C PRO A 26 -1.50 -20.28 5.32
N PHE A 27 -0.38 -19.56 5.28
CA PHE A 27 0.33 -19.12 6.48
C PHE A 27 -0.53 -18.14 7.32
N LEU A 28 -1.14 -17.14 6.68
CA LEU A 28 -1.98 -16.15 7.36
C LEU A 28 -3.20 -16.78 8.04
N GLY A 29 -3.78 -17.83 7.46
CA GLY A 29 -4.84 -18.63 8.08
C GLY A 29 -4.35 -19.27 9.38
N ARG A 30 -3.24 -20.02 9.32
CA ARG A 30 -2.63 -20.66 10.52
C ARG A 30 -2.25 -19.63 11.58
N LEU A 31 -1.73 -18.47 11.20
CA LEU A 31 -1.37 -17.41 12.14
C LEU A 31 -2.61 -16.84 12.86
N ARG A 32 -3.74 -16.66 12.18
CA ARG A 32 -5.01 -16.25 12.83
C ARG A 32 -5.53 -17.32 13.79
N ASP A 33 -5.43 -18.58 13.38
CA ASP A 33 -5.93 -19.73 14.19
C ASP A 33 -5.06 -19.98 15.41
N ALA A 34 -3.79 -19.58 15.37
CA ALA A 34 -2.87 -19.72 16.49
C ALA A 34 -3.21 -18.84 17.70
N GLY A 35 -4.02 -17.79 17.51
CA GLY A 35 -4.50 -16.93 18.60
C GLY A 35 -4.46 -15.44 18.28
N ALA A 36 -4.82 -14.64 19.27
CA ALA A 36 -4.85 -13.17 19.15
C ALA A 36 -3.47 -12.58 18.85
N VAL A 37 -2.44 -13.08 19.55
CA VAL A 37 -1.04 -12.69 19.39
C VAL A 37 -0.17 -13.95 19.37
N SER A 38 0.71 -14.04 18.38
CA SER A 38 1.74 -15.09 18.30
C SER A 38 3.14 -14.48 18.39
N TYR A 39 4.14 -15.29 18.71
CA TYR A 39 5.55 -14.90 18.63
C TYR A 39 6.22 -15.65 17.49
N LEU A 40 6.81 -14.92 16.54
CA LEU A 40 7.51 -15.48 15.39
C LEU A 40 9.01 -15.55 15.70
N GLU A 41 9.53 -16.76 15.91
CA GLU A 41 10.95 -16.98 16.24
C GLU A 41 11.87 -16.48 15.12
N SER A 42 11.49 -16.70 13.86
CA SER A 42 12.28 -16.31 12.68
C SER A 42 12.55 -14.80 12.60
N THR A 43 11.63 -13.98 13.10
CA THR A 43 11.74 -12.51 13.07
C THR A 43 12.02 -11.88 14.43
N GLY A 44 11.91 -12.66 15.51
CA GLY A 44 12.00 -12.14 16.87
C GLY A 44 10.91 -11.12 17.21
N SER A 45 9.74 -11.25 16.60
CA SER A 45 8.65 -10.26 16.70
C SER A 45 7.36 -10.94 17.18
N TYR A 46 6.56 -10.21 17.95
CA TYR A 46 5.14 -10.56 18.09
C TYR A 46 4.41 -10.34 16.78
N ALA A 47 3.31 -11.02 16.56
CA ALA A 47 2.52 -10.95 15.32
C ALA A 47 1.03 -10.92 15.62
N VAL A 48 0.31 -10.08 14.87
CA VAL A 48 -1.15 -9.98 14.91
C VAL A 48 -1.73 -10.13 13.51
N ALA A 49 -2.73 -11.01 13.37
CA ALA A 49 -3.35 -11.36 12.11
C ALA A 49 -4.88 -11.24 12.13
N GLY A 50 -5.49 -11.23 13.31
CA GLY A 50 -6.92 -11.01 13.49
C GLY A 50 -7.30 -9.54 13.30
N TYR A 51 -8.50 -9.30 12.78
CA TYR A 51 -8.96 -7.93 12.49
C TYR A 51 -8.97 -7.05 13.74
N GLN A 52 -9.45 -7.57 14.86
CA GLN A 52 -9.59 -6.78 16.10
C GLN A 52 -8.21 -6.35 16.64
N GLU A 53 -7.26 -7.26 16.70
CA GLU A 53 -5.92 -7.01 17.21
C GLU A 53 -5.14 -6.09 16.27
N VAL A 54 -5.26 -6.30 14.96
CA VAL A 54 -4.68 -5.40 13.94
C VAL A 54 -5.27 -3.99 14.06
N TYR A 55 -6.59 -3.88 14.21
CA TYR A 55 -7.26 -2.59 14.37
C TYR A 55 -6.76 -1.85 15.63
N GLU A 56 -6.63 -2.57 16.76
CA GLU A 56 -6.12 -2.01 18.02
C GLU A 56 -4.70 -1.46 17.84
N VAL A 57 -3.77 -2.28 17.28
CA VAL A 57 -2.39 -1.84 17.04
C VAL A 57 -2.31 -0.64 16.08
N LEU A 58 -3.22 -0.53 15.11
CA LEU A 58 -3.25 0.57 14.15
C LEU A 58 -3.81 1.87 14.75
N THR A 59 -4.69 1.78 15.74
CA THR A 59 -5.41 2.94 16.28
C THR A 59 -4.85 3.47 17.59
N ASP A 60 -4.22 2.61 18.39
CA ASP A 60 -3.52 3.02 19.62
C ASP A 60 -2.06 3.41 19.31
N PHE A 61 -1.89 4.60 18.77
CA PHE A 61 -0.57 5.14 18.38
C PHE A 61 0.31 5.54 19.56
N GLU A 62 -0.23 5.65 20.78
CA GLU A 62 0.53 5.96 21.98
C GLU A 62 1.25 4.71 22.49
N THR A 63 0.60 3.57 22.41
CA THR A 63 1.17 2.26 22.79
C THR A 63 2.01 1.64 21.67
N TYR A 64 1.54 1.71 20.41
CA TYR A 64 2.17 1.10 19.24
C TYR A 64 2.73 2.16 18.29
N ILE A 65 3.91 2.67 18.64
CA ILE A 65 4.53 3.82 17.98
C ILE A 65 5.14 3.48 16.62
N SER A 66 5.19 4.50 15.77
CA SER A 66 5.80 4.43 14.44
C SER A 66 7.26 4.88 14.42
N SER A 67 7.71 5.70 15.38
CA SER A 67 9.07 6.25 15.45
C SER A 67 10.14 5.18 15.66
N GLY A 68 9.79 3.99 16.12
CA GLY A 68 10.69 2.84 16.11
C GLY A 68 10.92 2.21 14.73
N GLY A 69 10.25 2.72 13.67
CA GLY A 69 10.35 2.23 12.29
C GLY A 69 9.32 1.13 11.96
N LEU A 70 9.08 0.97 10.65
CA LEU A 70 8.12 0.02 10.10
C LEU A 70 8.73 -1.36 9.78
N GLY A 71 10.05 -1.50 9.95
CA GLY A 71 10.80 -2.74 9.79
C GLY A 71 11.11 -3.44 11.13
N PRO A 72 11.82 -4.57 11.07
CA PRO A 72 12.19 -5.33 12.28
C PRO A 72 13.19 -4.59 13.17
N ARG A 73 14.00 -3.68 12.62
CA ARG A 73 14.97 -2.86 13.38
C ARG A 73 14.29 -1.68 14.06
N ASP A 74 14.85 -1.28 15.21
CA ASP A 74 14.45 -0.03 15.88
C ASP A 74 15.35 1.12 15.39
N ILE A 75 14.81 1.95 14.48
CA ILE A 75 15.54 3.06 13.86
C ILE A 75 15.92 4.19 14.82
N ARG A 76 15.43 4.17 16.05
CA ARG A 76 15.88 5.10 17.11
C ARG A 76 17.26 4.72 17.63
N LYS A 77 17.65 3.45 17.47
CA LYS A 77 18.96 2.91 17.88
C LYS A 77 19.94 2.87 16.72
N ASP A 78 19.42 2.78 15.49
CA ASP A 78 20.22 2.75 14.28
C ASP A 78 19.48 3.56 13.21
N THR A 79 20.06 4.69 12.79
CA THR A 79 19.42 5.70 11.94
C THR A 79 19.05 5.22 10.54
N GLY A 80 19.43 3.99 10.17
CA GLY A 80 19.06 3.41 8.87
C GLY A 80 19.68 4.15 7.67
N TRP A 81 19.25 3.77 6.47
CA TRP A 81 19.79 4.26 5.20
C TRP A 81 19.18 5.59 4.73
N ARG A 82 18.11 6.07 5.34
CA ARG A 82 17.45 7.35 5.02
C ARG A 82 16.90 8.04 6.25
N PRO A 83 16.74 9.38 6.22
CA PRO A 83 16.06 10.10 7.30
C PRO A 83 14.61 9.62 7.48
N PRO A 84 14.11 9.49 8.71
CA PRO A 84 12.69 9.22 8.99
C PRO A 84 11.79 10.27 8.32
N SER A 85 10.61 9.83 7.88
CA SER A 85 9.59 10.71 7.31
C SER A 85 8.32 10.70 8.17
N ILE A 86 7.22 11.16 7.61
CA ILE A 86 5.92 11.13 8.30
C ILE A 86 5.51 9.70 8.71
N LEU A 87 5.92 8.67 7.94
CA LEU A 87 5.58 7.27 8.24
C LEU A 87 6.26 6.78 9.52
N GLU A 88 7.48 7.27 9.81
CA GLU A 88 8.28 6.91 10.97
C GLU A 88 8.27 8.03 12.03
N SER A 89 7.20 8.79 12.12
CA SER A 89 7.03 9.89 13.08
C SER A 89 5.80 9.70 13.94
N ASP A 90 5.87 10.11 15.19
CA ASP A 90 4.74 10.17 16.11
C ASP A 90 4.40 11.64 16.44
N PRO A 91 3.25 11.95 17.07
CA PRO A 91 2.98 13.30 17.55
C PRO A 91 4.06 13.82 18.51
N PRO A 92 4.40 15.12 18.49
CA PRO A 92 3.73 16.18 17.69
C PRO A 92 4.23 16.31 16.25
N ILE A 93 5.38 15.74 15.89
CA ILE A 93 6.02 15.88 14.56
C ILE A 93 5.08 15.38 13.46
N HIS A 94 4.55 14.16 13.62
CA HIS A 94 3.57 13.59 12.71
C HIS A 94 2.37 14.51 12.48
N THR A 95 1.83 15.10 13.56
CA THR A 95 0.63 15.96 13.47
C THR A 95 0.86 17.19 12.59
N VAL A 96 2.04 17.82 12.71
CA VAL A 96 2.41 18.98 11.90
C VAL A 96 2.53 18.58 10.43
N MET A 97 3.29 17.54 10.13
CA MET A 97 3.50 17.03 8.76
C MET A 97 2.18 16.54 8.14
N ARG A 98 1.35 15.84 8.91
CA ARG A 98 0.04 15.34 8.46
C ARG A 98 -0.90 16.49 8.10
N ARG A 99 -0.94 17.55 8.92
CA ARG A 99 -1.75 18.75 8.64
C ARG A 99 -1.32 19.42 7.34
N ALA A 100 -0.01 19.51 7.07
CA ALA A 100 0.51 20.05 5.82
C ALA A 100 0.01 19.24 4.62
N LEU A 101 0.13 17.88 4.67
CA LEU A 101 -0.34 16.99 3.60
C LEU A 101 -1.86 17.04 3.40
N THR A 102 -2.65 17.00 4.46
CA THR A 102 -4.12 17.02 4.33
C THR A 102 -4.64 18.37 3.84
N GLY A 103 -3.88 19.44 4.04
CA GLY A 103 -4.15 20.74 3.43
C GLY A 103 -3.92 20.77 1.92
N VAL A 104 -3.07 19.87 1.40
CA VAL A 104 -2.78 19.71 -0.04
C VAL A 104 -3.68 18.64 -0.66
N ILE A 105 -3.69 17.45 -0.09
CA ILE A 105 -4.52 16.31 -0.55
C ILE A 105 -5.86 16.37 0.20
N ASN A 106 -6.78 17.15 -0.33
CA ASN A 106 -8.11 17.36 0.24
C ASN A 106 -9.20 16.97 -0.78
N PRO A 107 -10.48 16.83 -0.37
CA PRO A 107 -11.53 16.36 -1.27
C PRO A 107 -11.74 17.20 -2.54
N SER A 108 -11.48 18.52 -2.51
CA SER A 108 -11.60 19.36 -3.71
C SER A 108 -10.46 19.14 -4.68
N THR A 109 -9.23 19.05 -4.17
CA THR A 109 -8.04 18.76 -4.96
C THR A 109 -8.14 17.39 -5.63
N VAL A 110 -8.55 16.36 -4.87
CA VAL A 110 -8.73 15.02 -5.42
C VAL A 110 -9.80 14.97 -6.50
N ARG A 111 -10.93 15.67 -6.31
CA ARG A 111 -11.96 15.75 -7.37
C ARG A 111 -11.45 16.41 -8.64
N ALA A 112 -10.62 17.43 -8.51
CA ALA A 112 -10.03 18.14 -9.67
C ALA A 112 -9.05 17.23 -10.47
N LEU A 113 -8.43 16.23 -9.84
CA LEU A 113 -7.56 15.26 -10.54
C LEU A 113 -8.30 14.39 -11.56
N ARG A 114 -9.61 14.21 -11.42
CA ARG A 114 -10.37 13.40 -12.39
C ARG A 114 -10.23 13.92 -13.82
N GLU A 115 -10.19 15.23 -14.01
CA GLU A 115 -10.05 15.85 -15.31
C GLU A 115 -8.70 15.50 -15.99
N PRO A 116 -7.51 15.75 -15.39
CA PRO A 116 -6.24 15.41 -16.00
C PRO A 116 -5.93 13.90 -16.00
N PHE A 117 -6.51 13.09 -15.10
CA PHE A 117 -6.26 11.65 -15.02
C PHE A 117 -7.06 10.83 -16.03
N THR A 118 -8.20 11.34 -16.53
CA THR A 118 -9.06 10.58 -17.44
C THR A 118 -8.44 10.40 -18.83
N PRO A 119 -7.89 11.43 -19.53
CA PRO A 119 -7.37 11.26 -20.88
C PRO A 119 -6.28 10.18 -21.02
N PRO A 120 -5.27 10.06 -20.12
CA PRO A 120 -4.31 8.98 -20.17
C PRO A 120 -4.93 7.59 -20.05
N ALA A 121 -5.95 7.41 -19.20
CA ALA A 121 -6.65 6.14 -19.08
C ALA A 121 -7.46 5.81 -20.35
N VAL A 122 -8.10 6.81 -20.97
CA VAL A 122 -8.79 6.67 -22.27
C VAL A 122 -7.82 6.18 -23.33
N GLU A 123 -6.69 6.89 -23.51
CA GLU A 123 -5.68 6.55 -24.52
C GLU A 123 -5.17 5.11 -24.36
N LEU A 124 -4.75 4.73 -23.14
CA LEU A 124 -4.24 3.38 -22.86
C LEU A 124 -5.32 2.32 -23.12
N THR A 125 -6.52 2.50 -22.61
CA THR A 125 -7.58 1.50 -22.75
C THR A 125 -8.11 1.39 -24.18
N GLU A 126 -8.11 2.46 -24.98
CA GLU A 126 -8.40 2.44 -26.43
C GLU A 126 -7.34 1.65 -27.21
N GLN A 127 -6.07 1.82 -26.84
CA GLN A 127 -5.00 1.06 -27.46
C GLN A 127 -5.14 -0.43 -27.14
N LEU A 128 -5.38 -0.78 -25.88
CA LEU A 128 -5.50 -2.16 -25.43
C LEU A 128 -6.75 -2.86 -25.99
N ALA A 129 -7.86 -2.15 -26.13
CA ALA A 129 -9.10 -2.70 -26.71
C ALA A 129 -8.97 -3.14 -28.18
N ARG A 130 -7.91 -2.71 -28.89
CA ARG A 130 -7.59 -3.15 -30.26
C ARG A 130 -6.81 -4.47 -30.30
N SER A 131 -6.34 -4.94 -29.16
CA SER A 131 -5.58 -6.18 -29.00
C SER A 131 -6.48 -7.21 -28.33
N GLU A 132 -6.40 -8.47 -28.77
CA GLU A 132 -7.13 -9.55 -28.09
C GLU A 132 -6.47 -9.95 -26.77
N ARG A 133 -5.19 -9.61 -26.59
CA ARG A 133 -4.35 -9.98 -25.45
C ARG A 133 -3.42 -8.86 -25.08
N PHE A 134 -3.18 -8.71 -23.77
CA PHE A 134 -2.16 -7.81 -23.24
C PHE A 134 -1.72 -8.28 -21.84
N ASP A 135 -0.63 -7.73 -21.34
CA ASP A 135 -0.24 -7.88 -19.96
C ASP A 135 -0.83 -6.74 -19.11
N ALA A 136 -1.71 -7.08 -18.15
CA ALA A 136 -2.42 -6.08 -17.36
C ALA A 136 -1.48 -5.27 -16.44
N ILE A 137 -0.26 -5.76 -16.17
CA ILE A 137 0.74 -5.04 -15.39
C ILE A 137 1.53 -4.10 -16.30
N THR A 138 2.33 -4.68 -17.22
CA THR A 138 3.29 -3.90 -17.99
C THR A 138 2.65 -3.00 -19.04
N ASP A 139 1.45 -3.35 -19.55
CA ASP A 139 0.77 -2.58 -20.57
C ASP A 139 -0.23 -1.56 -20.02
N LEU A 140 -0.69 -1.72 -18.76
CA LEU A 140 -1.69 -0.84 -18.18
C LEU A 140 -1.31 -0.34 -16.78
N ALA A 141 -1.21 -1.27 -15.78
CA ALA A 141 -1.10 -0.91 -14.38
C ALA A 141 0.17 -0.12 -14.06
N GLU A 142 1.27 -0.38 -14.74
CA GLU A 142 2.53 0.36 -14.63
C GLU A 142 2.47 1.70 -15.37
N LYS A 143 1.99 1.70 -16.61
CA LYS A 143 2.03 2.88 -17.48
C LYS A 143 1.15 4.00 -16.96
N TYR A 144 -0.01 3.66 -16.38
CA TYR A 144 -0.98 4.68 -16.00
C TYR A 144 -0.55 5.50 -14.76
N PRO A 145 -0.26 4.90 -13.59
CA PRO A 145 0.18 5.67 -12.42
C PRO A 145 1.51 6.40 -12.64
N LEU A 146 2.46 5.80 -13.38
CA LEU A 146 3.73 6.46 -13.74
C LEU A 146 3.56 7.71 -14.60
N ARG A 147 2.44 7.83 -15.31
CA ARG A 147 2.13 9.02 -16.09
C ARG A 147 1.40 10.07 -15.25
N VAL A 148 0.35 9.67 -14.53
CA VAL A 148 -0.57 10.65 -13.92
C VAL A 148 -0.12 11.15 -12.54
N PHE A 149 0.47 10.28 -11.70
CA PHE A 149 0.81 10.66 -10.35
C PHE A 149 2.04 11.58 -10.26
N PRO A 150 3.15 11.34 -11.00
CA PRO A 150 4.27 12.29 -11.06
C PRO A 150 3.85 13.67 -11.57
N ASP A 151 2.96 13.76 -12.55
CA ASP A 151 2.39 15.02 -13.03
C ASP A 151 1.61 15.73 -11.91
N ALA A 152 0.81 15.01 -11.15
CA ALA A 152 0.08 15.58 -10.01
C ALA A 152 1.00 16.07 -8.88
N VAL A 153 2.16 15.43 -8.68
CA VAL A 153 3.18 15.90 -7.73
C VAL A 153 3.90 17.13 -8.31
N GLY A 154 4.04 17.23 -9.62
CA GLY A 154 4.75 18.29 -10.32
C GLY A 154 6.24 18.01 -10.46
N ILE A 155 6.62 16.74 -10.71
CA ILE A 155 8.01 16.40 -11.05
C ILE A 155 8.20 16.31 -12.57
N PRO A 156 9.35 16.77 -13.10
CA PRO A 156 9.65 16.68 -14.53
C PRO A 156 9.76 15.23 -14.99
N ASP A 157 9.72 15.00 -16.31
CA ASP A 157 9.87 13.66 -16.89
C ASP A 157 11.23 13.03 -16.59
N VAL A 158 12.26 13.86 -16.50
CA VAL A 158 13.63 13.42 -16.21
C VAL A 158 13.73 12.90 -14.77
N GLY A 159 14.18 11.67 -14.62
CA GLY A 159 14.37 11.01 -13.33
C GLY A 159 13.17 10.20 -12.85
N ARG A 160 12.06 10.14 -13.62
CA ARG A 160 10.90 9.29 -13.29
C ARG A 160 11.24 7.80 -13.32
N GLU A 161 12.23 7.40 -14.11
CA GLU A 161 12.76 6.04 -14.17
C GLU A 161 13.30 5.54 -12.82
N HIS A 162 13.63 6.45 -11.90
CA HIS A 162 14.08 6.11 -10.55
C HIS A 162 12.94 5.87 -9.55
N LEU A 163 11.69 6.20 -9.89
CA LEU A 163 10.57 6.12 -8.93
C LEU A 163 10.26 4.69 -8.50
N LEU A 164 10.06 3.77 -9.44
CA LEU A 164 9.78 2.37 -9.12
C LEU A 164 10.95 1.69 -8.39
N PRO A 165 12.21 1.79 -8.85
CA PRO A 165 13.34 1.24 -8.10
C PRO A 165 13.44 1.82 -6.67
N TYR A 166 13.20 3.12 -6.51
CA TYR A 166 13.22 3.76 -5.19
C TYR A 166 12.06 3.30 -4.29
N GLY A 167 10.84 3.20 -4.81
CA GLY A 167 9.70 2.65 -4.10
C GLY A 167 9.95 1.22 -3.65
N ASN A 168 10.45 0.37 -4.56
CA ASN A 168 10.86 -1.00 -4.27
C ASN A 168 11.89 -1.09 -3.12
N MET A 169 12.89 -0.19 -3.08
CA MET A 169 13.83 -0.10 -1.96
C MET A 169 13.14 0.25 -0.65
N VAL A 170 12.31 1.29 -0.66
CA VAL A 170 11.62 1.79 0.54
C VAL A 170 10.76 0.71 1.17
N PHE A 171 9.94 0.04 0.36
CA PHE A 171 9.04 -0.99 0.87
C PHE A 171 9.76 -2.27 1.28
N ASN A 172 10.79 -2.71 0.54
CA ASN A 172 11.58 -3.88 0.95
C ASN A 172 12.36 -3.64 2.25
N ALA A 173 12.69 -2.38 2.58
CA ALA A 173 13.32 -2.02 3.85
C ALA A 173 12.38 -2.15 5.08
N PHE A 174 11.09 -2.37 4.88
CA PHE A 174 10.14 -2.71 5.96
C PHE A 174 10.15 -4.21 6.31
N GLY A 175 10.85 -5.02 5.52
CA GLY A 175 11.16 -6.41 5.80
C GLY A 175 12.57 -6.62 6.36
N PRO A 176 13.01 -7.89 6.48
CA PRO A 176 14.38 -8.24 6.87
C PRO A 176 15.38 -7.95 5.74
N GLU A 177 16.66 -7.87 6.10
CA GLU A 177 17.76 -7.70 5.13
C GLU A 177 18.13 -9.03 4.43
N ASN A 178 17.11 -9.68 3.84
CA ASN A 178 17.24 -10.88 3.03
C ASN A 178 17.78 -10.55 1.62
N TYR A 179 17.77 -11.55 0.72
CA TYR A 179 18.25 -11.36 -0.63
C TYR A 179 17.38 -10.38 -1.43
N ILE A 180 16.07 -10.29 -1.17
CA ILE A 180 15.13 -9.36 -1.84
C ILE A 180 15.53 -7.91 -1.50
N PHE A 181 15.76 -7.63 -0.22
CA PHE A 181 16.29 -6.35 0.24
C PHE A 181 17.60 -6.01 -0.48
N LYS A 182 18.56 -6.95 -0.50
CA LYS A 182 19.88 -6.72 -1.13
C LYS A 182 19.77 -6.44 -2.63
N GLN A 183 18.86 -7.11 -3.34
CA GLN A 183 18.59 -6.82 -4.76
C GLN A 183 17.98 -5.43 -4.94
N ALA A 184 16.98 -5.06 -4.14
CA ALA A 184 16.36 -3.73 -4.21
C ALA A 184 17.38 -2.60 -3.97
N PHE A 185 18.41 -2.84 -3.16
CA PHE A 185 19.45 -1.88 -2.81
C PHE A 185 20.70 -1.91 -3.72
N ALA A 186 20.73 -2.75 -4.74
CA ALA A 186 21.94 -2.91 -5.58
C ALA A 186 22.41 -1.60 -6.25
N GLN A 187 21.47 -0.71 -6.62
CA GLN A 187 21.75 0.64 -7.16
C GLN A 187 21.11 1.74 -6.31
N GLY A 188 20.98 1.47 -5.00
CA GLY A 188 20.18 2.26 -4.08
C GLY A 188 20.59 3.71 -3.97
N ASP A 189 21.89 4.01 -3.93
CA ASP A 189 22.42 5.37 -3.79
C ASP A 189 22.03 6.24 -5.00
N GLU A 190 22.07 5.69 -6.21
CA GLU A 190 21.70 6.39 -7.43
C GLU A 190 20.21 6.77 -7.41
N HIS A 191 19.34 5.79 -7.14
CA HIS A 191 17.89 6.01 -7.10
C HIS A 191 17.51 6.99 -5.98
N ALA A 192 18.09 6.83 -4.78
CA ALA A 192 17.84 7.73 -3.65
C ALA A 192 18.28 9.16 -3.96
N ALA A 193 19.47 9.34 -4.56
CA ALA A 193 19.97 10.66 -4.94
C ALA A 193 19.07 11.32 -6.00
N ALA A 194 18.60 10.58 -7.00
CA ALA A 194 17.72 11.10 -8.05
C ALA A 194 16.36 11.56 -7.46
N VAL A 195 15.72 10.71 -6.65
CA VAL A 195 14.44 11.07 -6.02
C VAL A 195 14.61 12.26 -5.06
N MET A 196 15.69 12.30 -4.27
CA MET A 196 15.95 13.43 -3.37
C MET A 196 16.16 14.75 -4.12
N ARG A 197 16.78 14.74 -5.31
CA ARG A 197 16.87 15.93 -6.17
C ARG A 197 15.47 16.39 -6.60
N ASN A 198 14.62 15.47 -7.03
CA ASN A 198 13.24 15.79 -7.46
C ASN A 198 12.34 16.27 -6.31
N CYS A 199 12.77 16.13 -5.06
CA CYS A 199 12.02 16.66 -3.90
C CYS A 199 12.34 18.12 -3.58
N GLN A 200 13.37 18.73 -4.21
CA GLN A 200 13.76 20.11 -3.96
C GLN A 200 12.86 21.08 -4.72
N ARG A 201 12.60 22.27 -4.14
CA ARG A 201 11.68 23.25 -4.72
C ARG A 201 12.02 23.65 -6.15
N GLU A 202 13.30 23.84 -6.43
CA GLU A 202 13.83 24.25 -7.73
C GLU A 202 13.67 23.20 -8.84
N ASN A 203 13.40 21.94 -8.46
CA ASN A 203 13.21 20.83 -9.39
C ASN A 203 11.72 20.41 -9.52
N LEU A 204 10.81 21.18 -8.92
CA LEU A 204 9.37 20.95 -8.99
C LEU A 204 8.73 22.02 -9.86
N ASP A 205 7.69 21.63 -10.60
CA ASP A 205 6.84 22.59 -11.29
C ASP A 205 6.20 23.60 -10.32
N ASP A 206 5.75 24.73 -10.84
CA ASP A 206 5.08 25.75 -10.02
C ASP A 206 3.66 25.33 -9.58
N ILE A 207 3.15 24.24 -10.15
CA ILE A 207 1.85 23.65 -9.83
C ILE A 207 2.03 22.20 -9.40
N GLY A 208 1.05 21.65 -8.70
CA GLY A 208 1.08 20.28 -8.21
C GLY A 208 1.24 20.18 -6.69
N PHE A 209 1.25 18.96 -6.20
CA PHE A 209 1.33 18.70 -4.75
C PHE A 209 2.67 19.13 -4.16
N GLY A 210 3.76 18.92 -4.90
CA GLY A 210 5.09 19.31 -4.46
C GLY A 210 5.19 20.82 -4.20
N ALA A 211 4.78 21.65 -5.16
CA ALA A 211 4.76 23.11 -4.99
C ALA A 211 3.86 23.54 -3.81
N GLN A 212 2.68 22.91 -3.67
CA GLN A 212 1.76 23.23 -2.58
C GLN A 212 2.34 22.82 -1.20
N ILE A 213 3.12 21.74 -1.12
CA ILE A 213 3.84 21.35 0.10
C ILE A 213 4.92 22.38 0.43
N TRP A 214 5.70 22.82 -0.55
CA TRP A 214 6.73 23.84 -0.35
C TRP A 214 6.15 25.19 0.05
N LYS A 215 4.96 25.52 -0.44
CA LYS A 215 4.25 26.71 0.03
C LYS A 215 3.95 26.68 1.53
N ARG A 216 3.82 25.50 2.16
CA ARG A 216 3.67 25.39 3.62
C ARG A 216 4.92 25.82 4.39
N VAL A 217 6.08 25.82 3.76
CA VAL A 217 7.32 26.39 4.32
C VAL A 217 7.21 27.92 4.35
N GLU A 218 6.77 28.52 3.24
CA GLU A 218 6.55 29.97 3.16
C GLU A 218 5.50 30.46 4.18
N ASP A 219 4.46 29.63 4.40
CA ASP A 219 3.42 29.87 5.41
C ASP A 219 3.92 29.66 6.86
N GLY A 220 5.16 29.20 7.06
CA GLY A 220 5.76 28.93 8.38
C GLY A 220 5.18 27.70 9.11
N LEU A 221 4.50 26.78 8.39
CA LEU A 221 3.85 25.60 8.96
C LEU A 221 4.79 24.42 9.11
N ILE A 222 5.75 24.26 8.20
CA ILE A 222 6.74 23.19 8.17
C ILE A 222 8.11 23.75 7.77
N THR A 223 9.18 23.01 8.06
CA THR A 223 10.53 23.35 7.62
C THR A 223 10.78 22.86 6.20
N GLU A 224 11.83 23.38 5.52
CA GLU A 224 12.29 22.91 4.21
C GLU A 224 12.62 21.41 4.24
N GLN A 225 13.28 20.94 5.29
CA GLN A 225 13.57 19.53 5.47
C GLN A 225 12.27 18.70 5.52
N GLN A 226 11.27 19.16 6.25
CA GLN A 226 9.96 18.47 6.31
C GLN A 226 9.27 18.50 4.95
N ALA A 227 9.33 19.59 4.20
CA ALA A 227 8.75 19.66 2.84
C ALA A 227 9.41 18.63 1.91
N THR A 228 10.75 18.59 1.87
CA THR A 228 11.51 17.59 1.11
C THR A 228 11.09 16.17 1.48
N LEU A 229 10.99 15.86 2.78
CA LEU A 229 10.59 14.54 3.27
C LEU A 229 9.13 14.19 2.93
N LEU A 230 8.23 15.16 2.88
CA LEU A 230 6.83 14.95 2.49
C LEU A 230 6.69 14.69 0.99
N VAL A 231 7.40 15.45 0.12
CA VAL A 231 7.43 15.17 -1.32
C VAL A 231 8.04 13.78 -1.57
N ARG A 232 9.15 13.45 -0.90
CA ARG A 232 9.75 12.12 -0.96
C ARG A 232 8.76 11.01 -0.56
N ALA A 233 7.98 11.22 0.50
CA ALA A 233 6.99 10.24 0.94
C ALA A 233 5.90 10.00 -0.11
N LEU A 234 5.46 11.03 -0.82
CA LEU A 234 4.53 10.90 -1.95
C LEU A 234 5.16 10.08 -3.08
N LEU A 235 6.39 10.44 -3.49
CA LEU A 235 7.08 9.76 -4.60
C LEU A 235 7.41 8.30 -4.32
N SER A 236 7.71 7.96 -3.06
CA SER A 236 8.05 6.59 -2.67
C SER A 236 6.85 5.67 -2.48
N ALA A 237 5.66 6.21 -2.24
CA ALA A 237 4.49 5.40 -1.88
C ALA A 237 3.31 5.50 -2.86
N GLY A 238 3.32 6.49 -3.75
CA GLY A 238 2.15 6.81 -4.57
C GLY A 238 2.06 6.03 -5.88
N VAL A 239 3.14 5.37 -6.31
CA VAL A 239 3.19 4.68 -7.62
C VAL A 239 3.02 3.17 -7.45
N ASP A 240 3.97 2.48 -6.81
CA ASP A 240 4.03 1.01 -6.72
C ASP A 240 2.74 0.41 -6.14
N THR A 241 2.23 0.99 -5.05
CA THR A 241 1.03 0.50 -4.38
C THR A 241 -0.22 0.62 -5.25
N THR A 242 -0.31 1.67 -6.07
CA THR A 242 -1.41 1.87 -7.01
C THR A 242 -1.29 0.91 -8.20
N ILE A 243 -0.08 0.66 -8.71
CA ILE A 243 0.19 -0.36 -9.73
C ILE A 243 -0.34 -1.73 -9.25
N PHE A 244 0.04 -2.14 -8.04
CA PHE A 244 -0.43 -3.40 -7.47
C PHE A 244 -1.94 -3.37 -7.18
N GLY A 245 -2.48 -2.22 -6.78
CA GLY A 245 -3.93 -2.05 -6.62
C GLY A 245 -4.70 -2.29 -7.91
N ILE A 246 -4.27 -1.71 -9.03
CA ILE A 246 -4.87 -1.90 -10.35
C ILE A 246 -4.70 -3.36 -10.80
N GLY A 247 -3.48 -3.89 -10.75
CA GLY A 247 -3.19 -5.26 -11.16
C GLY A 247 -3.97 -6.30 -10.38
N ASN A 248 -4.02 -6.18 -9.05
CA ASN A 248 -4.80 -7.05 -8.19
C ASN A 248 -6.31 -6.97 -8.48
N THR A 249 -6.84 -5.76 -8.73
CA THR A 249 -8.25 -5.58 -9.10
C THR A 249 -8.57 -6.29 -10.41
N LEU A 250 -7.71 -6.15 -11.42
CA LEU A 250 -7.90 -6.83 -12.70
C LEU A 250 -7.74 -8.35 -12.57
N SER A 251 -6.78 -8.82 -11.78
CA SER A 251 -6.62 -10.25 -11.49
C SER A 251 -7.85 -10.87 -10.83
N VAL A 252 -8.47 -10.13 -9.90
CA VAL A 252 -9.72 -10.56 -9.28
C VAL A 252 -10.83 -10.58 -10.32
N LEU A 253 -11.08 -9.47 -11.01
CA LEU A 253 -12.21 -9.33 -11.93
C LEU A 253 -12.12 -10.28 -13.14
N ALA A 254 -10.92 -10.65 -13.59
CA ALA A 254 -10.74 -11.65 -14.64
C ALA A 254 -11.17 -13.06 -14.22
N ARG A 255 -11.26 -13.34 -12.92
CA ARG A 255 -11.73 -14.61 -12.35
C ARG A 255 -13.23 -14.60 -12.02
N TYR A 256 -13.89 -13.43 -12.07
CA TYR A 256 -15.31 -13.24 -11.72
C TYR A 256 -16.07 -12.57 -12.88
N PRO A 257 -16.33 -13.30 -13.99
CA PRO A 257 -16.94 -12.74 -15.20
C PRO A 257 -18.35 -12.18 -14.96
N GLU A 258 -19.10 -12.73 -14.02
CA GLU A 258 -20.40 -12.20 -13.60
C GLU A 258 -20.28 -10.83 -12.93
N ALA A 259 -19.24 -10.60 -12.16
CA ALA A 259 -18.97 -9.27 -11.58
C ALA A 259 -18.59 -8.26 -12.67
N TRP A 260 -17.77 -8.68 -13.65
CA TRP A 260 -17.44 -7.84 -14.80
C TRP A 260 -18.69 -7.42 -15.59
N ALA A 261 -19.60 -8.36 -15.87
CA ALA A 261 -20.85 -8.08 -16.57
C ALA A 261 -21.73 -7.07 -15.80
N ARG A 262 -21.90 -7.25 -14.48
CA ARG A 262 -22.64 -6.33 -13.62
C ARG A 262 -22.03 -4.92 -13.58
N LEU A 263 -20.69 -4.83 -13.55
CA LEU A 263 -19.95 -3.55 -13.59
C LEU A 263 -20.16 -2.84 -14.93
N ARG A 264 -20.24 -3.57 -16.04
CA ARG A 264 -20.55 -3.00 -17.36
C ARG A 264 -21.97 -2.44 -17.43
N GLU A 265 -22.94 -3.14 -16.84
CA GLU A 265 -24.33 -2.66 -16.77
C GLU A 265 -24.44 -1.39 -15.90
N ASN A 266 -23.64 -1.31 -14.84
CA ASN A 266 -23.65 -0.18 -13.92
C ASN A 266 -22.23 0.25 -13.51
N PRO A 267 -21.50 1.03 -14.34
CA PRO A 267 -20.15 1.47 -14.03
C PRO A 267 -20.01 2.33 -12.75
N LYS A 268 -21.11 2.82 -12.19
CA LYS A 268 -21.10 3.62 -10.95
C LYS A 268 -20.71 2.80 -9.72
N ILE A 269 -20.88 1.47 -9.78
CA ILE A 269 -20.49 0.58 -8.68
C ILE A 269 -19.03 0.15 -8.75
N ALA A 270 -18.24 0.58 -9.75
CA ALA A 270 -16.82 0.27 -9.89
C ALA A 270 -16.01 0.58 -8.61
N LYS A 271 -16.36 1.65 -7.90
CA LYS A 271 -15.74 2.00 -6.61
C LYS A 271 -15.88 0.92 -5.54
N PHE A 272 -16.99 0.19 -5.52
CA PHE A 272 -17.20 -0.90 -4.56
C PHE A 272 -16.39 -2.14 -4.94
N ALA A 273 -16.27 -2.42 -6.24
CA ALA A 273 -15.39 -3.48 -6.74
C ALA A 273 -13.91 -3.20 -6.41
N VAL A 274 -13.47 -1.94 -6.54
CA VAL A 274 -12.13 -1.50 -6.15
C VAL A 274 -11.90 -1.71 -4.64
N ASP A 275 -12.83 -1.27 -3.78
CA ASP A 275 -12.68 -1.43 -2.33
C ASP A 275 -12.69 -2.90 -1.91
N GLU A 276 -13.52 -3.74 -2.53
CA GLU A 276 -13.55 -5.18 -2.23
C GLU A 276 -12.28 -5.89 -2.75
N ALA A 277 -11.77 -5.54 -3.93
CA ALA A 277 -10.50 -6.06 -4.41
C ALA A 277 -9.32 -5.64 -3.51
N LEU A 278 -9.31 -4.39 -3.03
CA LEU A 278 -8.33 -3.90 -2.06
C LEU A 278 -8.42 -4.64 -0.72
N ARG A 279 -9.64 -4.91 -0.24
CA ARG A 279 -9.82 -5.74 0.95
C ARG A 279 -9.21 -7.13 0.72
N LEU A 280 -9.60 -7.79 -0.35
CA LEU A 280 -9.23 -9.17 -0.61
C LEU A 280 -7.72 -9.35 -0.85
N GLU A 281 -7.10 -8.51 -1.67
CA GLU A 281 -5.70 -8.71 -2.09
C GLU A 281 -4.70 -7.83 -1.32
N SER A 282 -5.16 -6.74 -0.68
CA SER A 282 -4.33 -5.87 0.16
C SER A 282 -2.92 -5.65 -0.39
N PRO A 283 -2.69 -4.71 -1.33
CA PRO A 283 -1.37 -4.50 -1.93
C PRO A 283 -0.23 -4.33 -0.91
N PHE A 284 -0.49 -3.68 0.23
CA PHE A 284 0.43 -3.62 1.36
C PHE A 284 0.01 -4.63 2.43
N GLN A 285 0.81 -5.69 2.59
CA GLN A 285 0.43 -6.89 3.36
C GLN A 285 0.74 -6.77 4.85
N LYS A 286 1.90 -6.19 5.20
CA LYS A 286 2.41 -6.24 6.57
C LYS A 286 3.48 -5.19 6.84
N PHE A 287 3.62 -4.78 8.09
CA PHE A 287 4.70 -3.93 8.59
C PHE A 287 4.79 -4.01 10.13
N HIS A 288 5.84 -3.43 10.70
CA HIS A 288 6.02 -3.45 12.15
C HIS A 288 5.54 -2.17 12.84
N ARG A 289 5.16 -2.33 14.12
CA ARG A 289 5.07 -1.26 15.12
C ARG A 289 6.02 -1.60 16.28
N THR A 290 6.32 -0.59 17.08
CA THR A 290 7.14 -0.77 18.29
C THR A 290 6.30 -0.48 19.52
N VAL A 291 6.33 -1.36 20.51
CA VAL A 291 5.65 -1.16 21.79
C VAL A 291 6.38 -0.08 22.57
N ALA A 292 5.68 0.99 22.94
CA ALA A 292 6.29 2.11 23.67
C ALA A 292 6.43 1.84 25.16
N VAL A 293 5.44 1.17 25.75
CA VAL A 293 5.35 0.83 27.19
C VAL A 293 4.84 -0.59 27.35
N ASP A 294 5.18 -1.24 28.45
CA ASP A 294 4.64 -2.56 28.75
C ASP A 294 3.11 -2.56 28.66
N THR A 295 2.57 -3.49 27.88
CA THR A 295 1.14 -3.55 27.61
C THR A 295 0.65 -5.00 27.50
N VAL A 296 -0.68 -5.16 27.39
CA VAL A 296 -1.33 -6.45 27.14
C VAL A 296 -2.22 -6.33 25.91
N LEU A 297 -1.98 -7.19 24.92
CA LEU A 297 -2.77 -7.29 23.69
C LEU A 297 -3.33 -8.71 23.58
N GLY A 298 -4.64 -8.85 23.41
CA GLY A 298 -5.30 -10.15 23.28
C GLY A 298 -4.97 -11.14 24.43
N GLY A 299 -4.70 -10.62 25.65
CA GLY A 299 -4.29 -11.42 26.81
C GLY A 299 -2.79 -11.74 26.89
N VAL A 300 -1.97 -11.35 25.92
CA VAL A 300 -0.51 -11.57 25.89
C VAL A 300 0.21 -10.31 26.35
N HIS A 301 1.17 -10.46 27.28
CA HIS A 301 2.05 -9.37 27.71
C HIS A 301 3.09 -9.06 26.62
N LEU A 302 3.17 -7.79 26.23
CA LEU A 302 4.14 -7.26 25.28
C LEU A 302 5.06 -6.26 26.02
N PRO A 303 6.37 -6.54 26.12
CA PRO A 303 7.30 -5.63 26.79
C PRO A 303 7.61 -4.41 25.94
N ALA A 304 7.92 -3.29 26.59
CA ALA A 304 8.40 -2.08 25.94
C ALA A 304 9.61 -2.35 25.04
N GLY A 305 9.60 -1.77 23.85
CA GLY A 305 10.64 -2.00 22.83
C GLY A 305 10.40 -3.23 21.96
N ALA A 306 9.43 -4.10 22.27
CA ALA A 306 9.08 -5.21 21.41
C ALA A 306 8.58 -4.74 20.04
N LYS A 307 8.84 -5.53 19.00
CA LYS A 307 8.27 -5.35 17.67
C LYS A 307 7.00 -6.18 17.51
N VAL A 308 5.97 -5.55 16.93
CA VAL A 308 4.71 -6.20 16.56
C VAL A 308 4.58 -6.15 15.04
N LEU A 309 4.60 -7.31 14.39
CA LEU A 309 4.36 -7.45 12.96
C LEU A 309 2.85 -7.52 12.72
N VAL A 310 2.34 -6.53 12.00
CA VAL A 310 0.91 -6.31 11.76
C VAL A 310 0.57 -6.82 10.36
N PHE A 311 -0.31 -7.81 10.26
CA PHE A 311 -0.68 -8.43 8.99
C PHE A 311 -2.02 -7.87 8.48
N LEU A 312 -1.97 -6.83 7.63
CA LEU A 312 -3.15 -6.20 7.04
C LEU A 312 -3.92 -7.18 6.13
N GLY A 313 -3.19 -7.93 5.29
CA GLY A 313 -3.79 -8.92 4.39
C GLY A 313 -4.54 -10.03 5.14
N ALA A 314 -4.05 -10.44 6.33
CA ALA A 314 -4.73 -11.41 7.17
C ALA A 314 -6.01 -10.83 7.80
N ALA A 315 -5.95 -9.62 8.34
CA ALA A 315 -7.08 -8.94 8.95
C ALA A 315 -8.22 -8.68 7.95
N ASN A 316 -7.86 -8.37 6.70
CA ASN A 316 -8.83 -8.18 5.61
C ASN A 316 -9.48 -9.48 5.12
N ARG A 317 -9.03 -10.62 5.61
CA ARG A 317 -9.59 -11.97 5.34
C ARG A 317 -10.04 -12.68 6.63
N ASP A 318 -10.19 -11.93 7.73
CA ASP A 318 -10.67 -12.50 9.00
C ASP A 318 -12.17 -12.80 8.94
N PRO A 319 -12.59 -14.09 9.02
CA PRO A 319 -14.01 -14.44 8.93
C PRO A 319 -14.83 -13.89 10.09
N ARG A 320 -14.21 -13.60 11.25
CA ARG A 320 -14.89 -12.95 12.38
C ARG A 320 -15.37 -11.54 12.03
N LYS A 321 -14.75 -10.88 11.06
CA LYS A 321 -15.11 -9.56 10.56
C LYS A 321 -15.90 -9.62 9.25
N TRP A 322 -15.48 -10.47 8.32
CA TRP A 322 -15.92 -10.43 6.93
C TRP A 322 -16.86 -11.56 6.55
N GLY A 323 -17.19 -12.48 7.50
CA GLY A 323 -18.05 -13.63 7.27
C GLY A 323 -17.33 -14.84 6.68
N ASP A 324 -18.05 -15.95 6.52
CA ASP A 324 -17.47 -17.24 6.13
C ASP A 324 -16.82 -17.22 4.74
N ASN A 325 -17.28 -16.32 3.84
CA ASN A 325 -16.71 -16.10 2.51
C ASN A 325 -15.65 -14.99 2.48
N ALA A 326 -14.95 -14.74 3.60
CA ALA A 326 -13.93 -13.69 3.73
C ALA A 326 -12.79 -13.82 2.71
N ASP A 327 -12.51 -15.04 2.23
CA ASP A 327 -11.47 -15.34 1.25
C ASP A 327 -11.94 -15.22 -0.21
N GLU A 328 -13.22 -14.87 -0.43
CA GLU A 328 -13.82 -14.70 -1.75
C GLU A 328 -14.10 -13.23 -2.06
N PHE A 329 -14.07 -12.91 -3.36
CA PHE A 329 -14.53 -11.62 -3.85
C PHE A 329 -16.05 -11.60 -3.90
N ASP A 330 -16.66 -10.59 -3.31
CA ASP A 330 -18.10 -10.39 -3.29
C ASP A 330 -18.43 -8.93 -3.60
N LEU A 331 -18.96 -8.68 -4.80
CA LEU A 331 -19.29 -7.31 -5.26
C LEU A 331 -20.40 -6.66 -4.40
N ASP A 332 -21.19 -7.43 -3.69
CA ASP A 332 -22.25 -6.94 -2.81
C ASP A 332 -21.76 -6.73 -1.37
N ARG A 333 -20.53 -7.12 -1.05
CA ARG A 333 -19.94 -6.90 0.26
C ARG A 333 -19.74 -5.41 0.53
N ASN A 334 -20.15 -4.98 1.72
CA ASN A 334 -19.72 -3.69 2.25
C ASN A 334 -18.28 -3.82 2.77
N ALA A 335 -17.32 -3.50 1.91
CA ALA A 335 -15.89 -3.53 2.25
C ALA A 335 -15.44 -2.36 3.14
N SER A 336 -16.35 -1.47 3.55
CA SER A 336 -16.00 -0.34 4.43
C SER A 336 -15.35 -0.82 5.73
N GLY A 337 -14.25 -0.17 6.09
CA GLY A 337 -13.45 -0.55 7.27
C GLY A 337 -12.36 -1.57 6.98
N HIS A 338 -12.13 -1.97 5.70
CA HIS A 338 -10.93 -2.74 5.37
C HIS A 338 -9.65 -1.95 5.74
N VAL A 339 -8.60 -2.66 6.12
CA VAL A 339 -7.35 -2.05 6.59
C VAL A 339 -6.25 -2.03 5.52
N ALA A 340 -6.57 -2.19 4.23
CA ALA A 340 -5.57 -2.14 3.15
C ALA A 340 -4.84 -0.80 3.06
N PHE A 341 -5.44 0.28 3.54
CA PHE A 341 -4.84 1.61 3.68
C PHE A 341 -4.37 1.93 5.11
N GLY A 342 -4.26 0.93 5.97
CA GLY A 342 -4.08 1.15 7.41
C GLY A 342 -5.33 1.76 8.06
N MET A 343 -5.18 2.18 9.32
CA MET A 343 -6.23 2.81 10.12
C MET A 343 -5.61 3.79 11.11
N GLY A 344 -6.43 4.66 11.72
CA GLY A 344 -6.00 5.59 12.77
C GLY A 344 -5.11 6.71 12.27
N LEU A 345 -4.15 7.11 13.11
CA LEU A 345 -3.28 8.28 12.90
C LEU A 345 -2.51 8.22 11.57
N HIS A 346 -2.00 7.05 11.22
CA HIS A 346 -1.19 6.80 10.03
C HIS A 346 -2.00 6.27 8.83
N GLN A 347 -3.34 6.32 8.87
CA GLN A 347 -4.13 5.93 7.71
C GLN A 347 -3.64 6.65 6.45
N CYS A 348 -3.52 5.92 5.33
CA CYS A 348 -2.95 6.43 4.10
C CYS A 348 -3.60 7.75 3.66
N VAL A 349 -2.78 8.79 3.48
CA VAL A 349 -3.25 10.10 3.01
C VAL A 349 -3.58 10.07 1.51
N GLY A 350 -2.91 9.20 0.75
CA GLY A 350 -3.09 9.02 -0.69
C GLY A 350 -4.30 8.15 -1.07
N GLN A 351 -4.98 7.51 -0.11
CA GLN A 351 -6.09 6.59 -0.40
C GLN A 351 -7.16 7.16 -1.36
N PRO A 352 -7.57 8.45 -1.30
CA PRO A 352 -8.57 8.97 -2.22
C PRO A 352 -8.04 9.10 -3.66
N ILE A 353 -6.72 9.34 -3.82
CA ILE A 353 -6.06 9.42 -5.14
C ILE A 353 -5.96 8.01 -5.73
N ALA A 354 -5.44 7.04 -4.97
CA ALA A 354 -5.32 5.66 -5.42
C ALA A 354 -6.68 5.07 -5.85
N ARG A 355 -7.74 5.29 -5.05
CA ARG A 355 -9.10 4.89 -5.44
C ARG A 355 -9.57 5.57 -6.72
N LEU A 356 -9.29 6.87 -6.87
CA LEU A 356 -9.65 7.61 -8.07
C LEU A 356 -8.96 7.04 -9.31
N GLU A 357 -7.66 6.77 -9.23
CA GLU A 357 -6.88 6.17 -10.32
C GLU A 357 -7.45 4.80 -10.72
N MET A 358 -7.65 3.91 -9.75
CA MET A 358 -8.20 2.58 -9.97
C MET A 358 -9.61 2.64 -10.56
N GLU A 359 -10.47 3.53 -10.04
CA GLU A 359 -11.83 3.74 -10.53
C GLU A 359 -11.85 4.23 -11.97
N ILE A 360 -11.01 5.21 -12.31
CA ILE A 360 -10.93 5.75 -13.68
C ILE A 360 -10.50 4.65 -14.66
N VAL A 361 -9.43 3.92 -14.37
CA VAL A 361 -8.94 2.83 -15.22
C VAL A 361 -10.03 1.78 -15.42
N LEU A 362 -10.65 1.33 -14.32
CA LEU A 362 -11.71 0.32 -14.39
C LEU A 362 -12.90 0.83 -15.22
N GLN A 363 -13.37 2.04 -15.00
CA GLN A 363 -14.47 2.63 -15.76
C GLN A 363 -14.16 2.74 -17.26
N GLN A 364 -12.92 3.08 -17.63
CA GLN A 364 -12.52 3.17 -19.04
C GLN A 364 -12.41 1.79 -19.69
N LEU A 365 -11.94 0.78 -18.97
CA LEU A 365 -11.95 -0.62 -19.45
C LEU A 365 -13.37 -1.14 -19.66
N LEU A 366 -14.27 -0.94 -18.71
CA LEU A 366 -15.66 -1.42 -18.78
C LEU A 366 -16.44 -0.85 -19.99
N GLN A 367 -16.06 0.33 -20.49
CA GLN A 367 -16.67 0.92 -21.69
C GLN A 367 -16.18 0.24 -22.98
N ARG A 368 -14.97 -0.33 -22.99
CA ARG A 368 -14.28 -0.82 -24.19
C ARG A 368 -14.10 -2.31 -24.28
N VAL A 369 -14.25 -2.99 -23.14
CA VAL A 369 -13.99 -4.43 -22.98
C VAL A 369 -15.25 -5.13 -22.53
N ALA A 370 -15.78 -6.01 -23.38
CA ALA A 370 -16.98 -6.79 -23.09
C ALA A 370 -16.72 -7.89 -22.06
N ALA A 371 -15.57 -8.53 -22.14
CA ALA A 371 -15.12 -9.55 -21.20
C ALA A 371 -13.60 -9.51 -21.02
N ILE A 372 -13.13 -9.89 -19.84
CA ILE A 372 -11.73 -10.08 -19.51
C ILE A 372 -11.56 -11.47 -18.88
N GLU A 373 -10.55 -12.19 -19.29
CA GLU A 373 -10.27 -13.55 -18.81
C GLU A 373 -8.75 -13.73 -18.60
N PRO A 374 -8.32 -14.60 -17.67
CA PRO A 374 -6.91 -14.97 -17.57
C PRO A 374 -6.43 -15.63 -18.86
N ASP A 375 -5.23 -15.29 -19.34
CA ASP A 375 -4.63 -15.88 -20.57
C ASP A 375 -3.23 -16.45 -20.30
N GLY A 376 -3.07 -17.14 -19.20
CA GLY A 376 -1.84 -17.76 -18.74
C GLY A 376 -1.70 -17.71 -17.24
N ALA A 377 -0.60 -18.26 -16.74
CA ALA A 377 -0.28 -18.17 -15.32
C ALA A 377 0.24 -16.75 -14.98
N PRO A 378 -0.32 -16.07 -14.00
CA PRO A 378 0.25 -14.81 -13.52
C PRO A 378 1.60 -15.05 -12.85
N VAL A 379 2.52 -14.11 -12.98
CA VAL A 379 3.81 -14.12 -12.27
C VAL A 379 3.71 -13.19 -11.07
N PRO A 380 3.60 -13.72 -9.83
CA PRO A 380 3.56 -12.89 -8.65
C PRO A 380 4.91 -12.19 -8.42
N ILE A 381 4.88 -10.96 -7.92
CA ILE A 381 6.09 -10.28 -7.49
C ILE A 381 6.63 -10.88 -6.20
N LEU A 382 7.94 -11.06 -6.13
CA LEU A 382 8.60 -11.47 -4.90
C LEU A 382 9.05 -10.22 -4.12
N HIS A 383 8.31 -9.90 -3.06
CA HIS A 383 8.50 -8.67 -2.31
C HIS A 383 8.26 -8.87 -0.81
N ASN A 384 9.06 -8.23 0.06
CA ASN A 384 8.96 -8.44 1.51
C ASN A 384 7.60 -8.04 2.11
N VAL A 385 6.97 -6.98 1.61
CA VAL A 385 5.75 -6.42 2.24
C VAL A 385 4.64 -6.06 1.27
N LEU A 386 4.92 -5.95 -0.03
CA LEU A 386 3.90 -5.70 -1.04
C LEU A 386 3.47 -7.01 -1.72
N ARG A 387 2.24 -7.01 -2.24
CA ARG A 387 1.66 -8.10 -3.00
C ARG A 387 1.08 -7.58 -4.32
N GLY A 388 1.44 -8.23 -5.39
CA GLY A 388 0.99 -7.95 -6.75
C GLY A 388 1.64 -8.90 -7.73
N PHE A 389 1.74 -8.49 -8.97
CA PHE A 389 2.26 -9.29 -10.05
C PHE A 389 3.36 -8.54 -10.80
N GLU A 390 4.35 -9.27 -11.32
CA GLU A 390 5.28 -8.79 -12.34
C GLU A 390 4.64 -8.87 -13.72
N SER A 391 3.78 -9.89 -13.94
CA SER A 391 3.07 -10.12 -15.20
C SER A 391 1.70 -10.73 -14.92
N LEU A 392 0.69 -10.22 -15.59
CA LEU A 392 -0.69 -10.71 -15.53
C LEU A 392 -1.27 -10.75 -16.96
N PRO A 393 -1.00 -11.84 -17.70
CA PRO A 393 -1.53 -12.01 -19.05
C PRO A 393 -3.06 -12.15 -19.02
N VAL A 394 -3.74 -11.34 -19.80
CA VAL A 394 -5.20 -11.37 -19.94
C VAL A 394 -5.62 -11.38 -21.39
N ARG A 395 -6.74 -12.05 -21.65
CA ARG A 395 -7.47 -11.99 -22.91
C ARG A 395 -8.70 -11.15 -22.74
N ILE A 396 -9.01 -10.35 -23.73
CA ILE A 396 -10.22 -9.52 -23.75
C ILE A 396 -11.07 -9.77 -24.99
N THR A 397 -12.36 -9.50 -24.82
CA THR A 397 -13.30 -9.32 -25.91
C THR A 397 -13.64 -7.84 -25.97
N ALA A 398 -13.45 -7.18 -27.09
CA ALA A 398 -13.85 -5.79 -27.29
C ALA A 398 -15.38 -5.63 -27.17
N ALA A 399 -15.83 -4.44 -26.69
CA ALA A 399 -17.25 -4.12 -26.50
C ALA A 399 -17.94 -3.71 -27.79
#